data_0f8947720b37c05614e8f2a60c62e2fb
#
_entry.id   0f8947720b37c05614e8f2a60c62e2fb
#
_cell.length_a   1.000
_cell.length_b   1.000
_cell.length_c   1.000
_cell.angle_alpha   90.00
_cell.angle_beta   90.00
_cell.angle_gamma   90.00
#
_symmetry.space_group_name_H-M   'P 1'
#
loop_
_entity.id
_entity.type
_entity.pdbx_description
1 polymer ?
#
loop_
_entity_poly.entity_id
_entity_poly.type
_entity_poly.pdbx_seq_one_letter_code
_entity_poly.pdbx_strand_id
1 'polypeptide(L)'
;SSLLNSLLNRRDLAKVSRTPGKTQAVNVFQISTSDPHLSQFYLIDLPGYGFANVPKTVRSQWGPLLESYLLGREALLRVVLLVDSRVVTDQDRQTMAWLHSIGHDPVVVVTKVDKLKAHERVRTMRQVHQSLGMAEGNAVIPYSSLTGEGRDRLWGSLREAAVRRDL
;
A
#
# COMPACT_ATOMS: atom_id res chain seq x y z
N SER A 1 -4.78 -4.38 -6.30
CA SER A 1 -4.86 -5.72 -6.95
C SER A 1 -3.66 -6.04 -7.84
N SER A 2 -3.19 -5.14 -8.73
CA SER A 2 -2.01 -5.42 -9.59
C SER A 2 -0.72 -5.61 -8.79
N LEU A 3 -0.49 -4.78 -7.76
CA LEU A 3 0.65 -4.93 -6.88
C LEU A 3 0.60 -6.28 -6.14
N LEU A 4 -0.56 -6.66 -5.62
CA LEU A 4 -0.75 -7.90 -4.88
C LEU A 4 -0.44 -9.12 -5.74
N ASN A 5 -0.94 -9.16 -6.98
CA ASN A 5 -0.62 -10.22 -7.94
C ASN A 5 0.88 -10.29 -8.24
N SER A 6 1.52 -9.13 -8.45
CA SER A 6 2.96 -9.02 -8.70
C SER A 6 3.79 -9.42 -7.47
N LEU A 7 3.41 -8.96 -6.28
CA LEU A 7 4.09 -9.26 -5.03
C LEU A 7 4.13 -10.78 -4.75
N LEU A 8 3.01 -11.45 -5.00
CA LEU A 8 2.85 -12.89 -4.77
C LEU A 8 3.28 -13.74 -5.99
N ASN A 9 3.73 -13.10 -7.06
CA ASN A 9 4.07 -13.77 -8.32
C ASN A 9 2.94 -14.71 -8.82
N ARG A 10 1.69 -14.27 -8.66
CA ARG A 10 0.49 -14.98 -9.07
C ARG A 10 -0.30 -14.15 -10.08
N ARG A 11 -0.78 -14.79 -11.13
CA ARG A 11 -1.73 -14.18 -12.06
C ARG A 11 -3.14 -14.42 -11.53
N ASP A 12 -4.00 -13.39 -11.61
CA ASP A 12 -5.43 -13.48 -11.30
C ASP A 12 -5.82 -13.84 -9.85
N LEU A 13 -4.91 -13.75 -8.89
CA LEU A 13 -5.25 -13.91 -7.47
C LEU A 13 -6.23 -12.81 -7.02
N ALA A 14 -5.93 -11.58 -7.37
CA ALA A 14 -6.81 -10.44 -7.21
C ALA A 14 -7.28 -9.95 -8.59
N LYS A 15 -8.59 -9.78 -8.79
CA LYS A 15 -9.15 -9.30 -10.06
C LYS A 15 -8.66 -7.89 -10.36
N VAL A 16 -7.83 -7.77 -11.39
CA VAL A 16 -7.34 -6.49 -11.90
C VAL A 16 -8.38 -5.89 -12.83
N SER A 17 -8.75 -4.65 -12.62
CA SER A 17 -9.64 -3.89 -13.50
C SER A 17 -8.93 -2.64 -14.02
N ARG A 18 -9.18 -2.31 -15.29
CA ARG A 18 -8.77 -1.03 -15.88
C ARG A 18 -9.64 0.15 -15.42
N THR A 19 -10.81 -0.14 -14.86
CA THR A 19 -11.73 0.88 -14.33
C THR A 19 -11.42 1.10 -12.86
N PRO A 20 -11.09 2.32 -12.43
CA PRO A 20 -10.94 2.68 -11.02
C PRO A 20 -12.26 2.41 -10.28
N GLY A 21 -12.21 1.95 -9.03
CA GLY A 21 -13.41 1.78 -8.19
C GLY A 21 -14.01 0.39 -8.17
N LYS A 22 -13.35 -0.63 -8.67
CA LYS A 22 -13.92 -1.97 -8.75
C LYS A 22 -13.76 -2.82 -7.48
N THR A 23 -12.83 -2.48 -6.60
CA THR A 23 -12.72 -3.13 -5.29
C THR A 23 -13.74 -2.47 -4.35
N GLN A 24 -14.92 -3.08 -4.22
CA GLN A 24 -16.01 -2.60 -3.37
C GLN A 24 -16.10 -3.37 -2.05
N ALA A 25 -15.22 -4.32 -1.83
CA ALA A 25 -15.17 -5.16 -0.63
C ALA A 25 -13.74 -5.30 -0.13
N VAL A 26 -13.58 -5.57 1.15
CA VAL A 26 -12.30 -5.96 1.75
C VAL A 26 -11.99 -7.39 1.30
N ASN A 27 -10.86 -7.55 0.61
CA ASN A 27 -10.40 -8.88 0.20
C ASN A 27 -9.28 -9.34 1.14
N VAL A 28 -9.44 -10.52 1.70
CA VAL A 28 -8.48 -11.14 2.63
C VAL A 28 -7.81 -12.31 1.93
N PHE A 29 -6.47 -12.28 1.87
CA PHE A 29 -5.66 -13.35 1.27
C PHE A 29 -4.76 -13.96 2.34
N GLN A 30 -4.94 -15.23 2.61
CA GLN A 30 -4.04 -15.99 3.46
C GLN A 30 -2.79 -16.36 2.65
N ILE A 31 -1.62 -16.01 3.17
CA ILE A 31 -0.34 -16.22 2.52
C ILE A 31 0.49 -17.14 3.40
N SER A 32 1.08 -18.15 2.77
CA SER A 32 2.06 -19.04 3.40
C SER A 32 3.39 -18.93 2.65
N THR A 33 4.48 -18.79 3.38
CA THR A 33 5.83 -18.68 2.82
C THR A 33 6.80 -19.60 3.56
N SER A 34 8.00 -19.75 3.01
CA SER A 34 9.11 -20.45 3.66
C SER A 34 9.93 -19.56 4.62
N ASP A 35 9.61 -18.26 4.71
CA ASP A 35 10.29 -17.34 5.63
C ASP A 35 9.83 -17.64 7.07
N PRO A 36 10.75 -17.94 8.02
CA PRO A 36 10.37 -18.32 9.38
C PRO A 36 9.64 -17.20 10.14
N HIS A 37 9.90 -15.91 9.82
CA HIS A 37 9.24 -14.78 10.46
C HIS A 37 7.90 -14.39 9.80
N LEU A 38 7.65 -14.89 8.58
CA LEU A 38 6.43 -14.64 7.81
C LEU A 38 5.83 -15.95 7.30
N SER A 39 5.91 -17.01 8.10
CA SER A 39 5.46 -18.35 7.69
C SER A 39 3.99 -18.38 7.26
N GLN A 40 3.15 -17.64 7.97
CA GLN A 40 1.74 -17.47 7.64
C GLN A 40 1.24 -16.08 8.07
N PHE A 41 0.61 -15.36 7.14
CA PHE A 41 0.03 -14.05 7.42
C PHE A 41 -1.12 -13.74 6.45
N TYR A 42 -1.82 -12.63 6.68
CA TYR A 42 -2.90 -12.18 5.82
C TYR A 42 -2.52 -10.89 5.11
N LEU A 43 -2.68 -10.86 3.79
CA LEU A 43 -2.70 -9.63 3.00
C LEU A 43 -4.14 -9.19 2.83
N ILE A 44 -4.40 -7.92 3.13
CA ILE A 44 -5.72 -7.32 3.06
C ILE A 44 -5.71 -6.26 1.97
N ASP A 45 -6.48 -6.50 0.91
CA ASP A 45 -6.70 -5.52 -0.16
C ASP A 45 -7.94 -4.71 0.19
N LEU A 46 -7.70 -3.47 0.59
CA LEU A 46 -8.74 -2.53 0.95
C LEU A 46 -9.21 -1.75 -0.28
N PRO A 47 -10.49 -1.35 -0.32
CA PRO A 47 -10.96 -0.44 -1.35
C PRO A 47 -10.10 0.82 -1.37
N GLY A 48 -9.70 1.24 -2.56
CA GLY A 48 -8.90 2.47 -2.69
C GLY A 48 -9.72 3.70 -2.26
N TYR A 49 -9.08 4.63 -1.63
CA TYR A 49 -9.67 5.88 -1.14
C TYR A 49 -9.90 6.93 -2.23
N GLY A 50 -9.37 6.73 -3.45
CA GLY A 50 -9.34 7.68 -4.57
C GLY A 50 -10.54 7.64 -5.53
N PHE A 51 -11.68 7.02 -5.17
CA PHE A 51 -12.76 6.82 -6.12
C PHE A 51 -13.71 8.01 -6.24
N ALA A 52 -13.51 8.81 -7.30
CA ALA A 52 -14.46 9.82 -7.75
C ALA A 52 -15.82 9.23 -8.15
N ASN A 53 -15.87 7.93 -8.50
CA ASN A 53 -17.05 7.26 -9.04
C ASN A 53 -17.83 6.42 -8.01
N VAL A 54 -17.48 6.46 -6.73
CA VAL A 54 -18.25 5.78 -5.68
C VAL A 54 -19.22 6.77 -5.07
N PRO A 55 -20.51 6.39 -4.93
CA PRO A 55 -21.51 7.24 -4.29
C PRO A 55 -21.04 7.74 -2.92
N LYS A 56 -21.36 9.00 -2.58
CA LYS A 56 -20.98 9.61 -1.29
C LYS A 56 -21.41 8.76 -0.10
N THR A 57 -22.55 8.10 -0.20
CA THR A 57 -23.11 7.19 0.81
C THR A 57 -22.22 5.97 1.07
N VAL A 58 -21.64 5.39 0.05
CA VAL A 58 -20.71 4.25 0.18
C VAL A 58 -19.35 4.73 0.73
N ARG A 59 -18.88 5.91 0.30
CA ARG A 59 -17.64 6.51 0.80
C ARG A 59 -17.73 6.84 2.30
N SER A 60 -18.88 7.35 2.78
CA SER A 60 -19.09 7.65 4.20
C SER A 60 -19.11 6.41 5.09
N GLN A 61 -19.46 5.25 4.55
CA GLN A 61 -19.44 3.98 5.29
C GLN A 61 -18.04 3.36 5.36
N TRP A 62 -17.17 3.66 4.40
CA TRP A 62 -15.82 3.08 4.36
C TRP A 62 -14.86 3.69 5.37
N GLY A 63 -14.98 4.99 5.66
CA GLY A 63 -14.16 5.64 6.69
C GLY A 63 -14.26 4.92 8.04
N PRO A 64 -15.45 4.81 8.62
CA PRO A 64 -15.65 4.09 9.89
C PRO A 64 -15.25 2.61 9.83
N LEU A 65 -15.50 1.93 8.70
CA LEU A 65 -15.09 0.53 8.52
C LEU A 65 -13.57 0.38 8.52
N LEU A 66 -12.86 1.21 7.78
CA LEU A 66 -11.39 1.20 7.73
C LEU A 66 -10.80 1.58 9.06
N GLU A 67 -11.37 2.58 9.73
CA GLU A 67 -10.94 3.03 11.04
C GLU A 67 -11.11 1.91 12.09
N SER A 68 -12.28 1.28 12.15
CA SER A 68 -12.50 0.14 13.05
C SER A 68 -11.60 -1.05 12.73
N TYR A 69 -11.22 -1.21 11.45
CA TYR A 69 -10.31 -2.26 11.02
C TYR A 69 -8.86 -1.99 11.43
N LEU A 70 -8.41 -0.73 11.38
CA LEU A 70 -7.03 -0.33 11.65
C LEU A 70 -6.79 -0.01 13.13
N LEU A 71 -7.79 0.52 13.84
CA LEU A 71 -7.68 0.87 15.25
C LEU A 71 -7.61 -0.37 16.14
N GLY A 72 -6.63 -0.37 17.05
CA GLY A 72 -6.52 -1.38 18.12
C GLY A 72 -6.23 -2.81 17.66
N ARG A 73 -5.81 -2.99 16.39
CA ARG A 73 -5.52 -4.31 15.87
C ARG A 73 -4.07 -4.70 16.14
N GLU A 74 -3.84 -5.35 17.26
CA GLU A 74 -2.52 -5.87 17.61
C GLU A 74 -1.94 -6.80 16.52
N ALA A 75 -2.80 -7.51 15.77
CA ALA A 75 -2.39 -8.38 14.68
C ALA A 75 -1.92 -7.63 13.42
N LEU A 76 -2.10 -6.29 13.34
CA LEU A 76 -1.68 -5.51 12.17
C LEU A 76 -0.17 -5.30 12.19
N LEU A 77 0.54 -5.92 11.25
CA LEU A 77 2.00 -5.81 11.13
C LEU A 77 2.41 -4.50 10.44
N ARG A 78 1.77 -4.17 9.32
CA ARG A 78 2.17 -3.04 8.48
C ARG A 78 1.02 -2.54 7.63
N VAL A 79 0.91 -1.23 7.50
CA VAL A 79 0.08 -0.57 6.51
C VAL A 79 0.95 -0.21 5.31
N VAL A 80 0.47 -0.49 4.10
CA VAL A 80 1.14 -0.14 2.84
C VAL A 80 0.29 0.88 2.10
N LEU A 81 0.79 2.09 1.94
CA LEU A 81 0.14 3.17 1.19
C LEU A 81 0.64 3.18 -0.25
N LEU A 82 -0.26 3.01 -1.21
CA LEU A 82 0.06 2.99 -2.63
C LEU A 82 -0.17 4.36 -3.26
N VAL A 83 0.86 4.92 -3.88
CA VAL A 83 0.82 6.21 -4.58
C VAL A 83 1.21 6.02 -6.04
N ASP A 84 0.54 6.68 -6.97
CA ASP A 84 0.91 6.64 -8.40
C ASP A 84 2.14 7.53 -8.64
N SER A 85 3.16 7.01 -9.32
CA SER A 85 4.40 7.75 -9.60
C SER A 85 4.22 9.03 -10.40
N ARG A 86 3.10 9.17 -11.10
CA ARG A 86 2.84 10.31 -11.98
C ARG A 86 2.21 11.49 -11.26
N VAL A 87 1.52 11.25 -10.14
CA VAL A 87 0.82 12.30 -9.38
C VAL A 87 0.59 11.89 -7.93
N VAL A 88 0.93 12.79 -7.01
CA VAL A 88 0.50 12.71 -5.60
C VAL A 88 -0.75 13.58 -5.46
N THR A 89 -1.86 12.96 -5.14
CA THR A 89 -3.15 13.64 -5.01
C THR A 89 -3.34 14.22 -3.61
N ASP A 90 -4.30 15.15 -3.45
CA ASP A 90 -4.70 15.63 -2.13
C ASP A 90 -5.23 14.51 -1.24
N GLN A 91 -5.84 13.51 -1.86
CA GLN A 91 -6.35 12.34 -1.19
C GLN A 91 -5.24 11.43 -0.62
N ASP A 92 -4.11 11.30 -1.33
CA ASP A 92 -2.93 10.61 -0.81
C ASP A 92 -2.40 11.31 0.45
N ARG A 93 -2.32 12.66 0.42
CA ARG A 93 -1.91 13.48 1.56
C ARG A 93 -2.86 13.35 2.74
N GLN A 94 -4.17 13.43 2.50
CA GLN A 94 -5.20 13.26 3.53
C GLN A 94 -5.14 11.87 4.15
N THR A 95 -4.97 10.82 3.34
CA THR A 95 -4.86 9.45 3.83
C THR A 95 -3.61 9.25 4.68
N MET A 96 -2.47 9.83 4.25
CA MET A 96 -1.23 9.79 5.04
C MET A 96 -1.40 10.46 6.39
N ALA A 97 -1.96 11.69 6.41
CA ALA A 97 -2.22 12.44 7.63
C ALA A 97 -3.19 11.70 8.56
N TRP A 98 -4.24 11.08 8.00
CA TRP A 98 -5.18 10.29 8.77
C TRP A 98 -4.52 9.03 9.37
N LEU A 99 -3.72 8.29 8.61
CA LEU A 99 -2.99 7.13 9.12
C LEU A 99 -2.08 7.52 10.30
N HIS A 100 -1.36 8.63 10.19
CA HIS A 100 -0.55 9.16 11.30
C HIS A 100 -1.42 9.53 12.51
N SER A 101 -2.59 10.15 12.30
CA SER A 101 -3.49 10.56 13.40
C SER A 101 -4.04 9.38 14.20
N ILE A 102 -4.12 8.20 13.60
CA ILE A 102 -4.52 6.95 14.26
C ILE A 102 -3.32 6.06 14.67
N GLY A 103 -2.11 6.63 14.67
CA GLY A 103 -0.90 5.98 15.20
C GLY A 103 -0.22 5.01 14.22
N HIS A 104 -0.54 5.04 12.92
CA HIS A 104 0.12 4.22 11.92
C HIS A 104 1.14 5.01 11.10
N ASP A 105 2.34 4.46 10.95
CA ASP A 105 3.37 4.94 10.03
C ASP A 105 3.47 3.98 8.83
N PRO A 106 2.80 4.29 7.70
CA PRO A 106 2.71 3.37 6.59
C PRO A 106 4.01 3.31 5.78
N VAL A 107 4.29 2.15 5.19
CA VAL A 107 5.27 2.05 4.12
C VAL A 107 4.67 2.63 2.85
N VAL A 108 5.32 3.64 2.28
CA VAL A 108 4.87 4.26 1.03
C VAL A 108 5.48 3.52 -0.16
N VAL A 109 4.61 3.00 -1.03
CA VAL A 109 5.00 2.33 -2.27
C VAL A 109 4.56 3.16 -3.46
N VAL A 110 5.53 3.68 -4.21
CA VAL A 110 5.29 4.44 -5.44
C VAL A 110 5.17 3.48 -6.61
N THR A 111 3.95 3.33 -7.09
CA THR A 111 3.59 2.37 -8.15
C THR A 111 3.83 2.93 -9.55
N LYS A 112 3.89 2.04 -10.54
CA LYS A 112 4.04 2.37 -11.98
C LYS A 112 5.33 3.12 -12.31
N VAL A 113 6.41 2.85 -11.58
CA VAL A 113 7.70 3.52 -11.84
C VAL A 113 8.31 3.14 -13.21
N ASP A 114 7.81 2.09 -13.85
CA ASP A 114 8.09 1.76 -15.25
C ASP A 114 7.64 2.84 -16.25
N LYS A 115 6.73 3.73 -15.84
CA LYS A 115 6.28 4.87 -16.65
C LYS A 115 7.18 6.10 -16.54
N LEU A 116 8.12 6.10 -15.59
CA LEU A 116 9.09 7.19 -15.39
C LEU A 116 10.36 6.94 -16.19
N LYS A 117 10.91 8.01 -16.75
CA LYS A 117 12.27 7.98 -17.31
C LYS A 117 13.30 7.85 -16.18
N ALA A 118 14.44 7.26 -16.48
CA ALA A 118 15.48 6.99 -15.48
C ALA A 118 15.91 8.26 -14.69
N HIS A 119 16.07 9.38 -15.38
CA HIS A 119 16.48 10.65 -14.75
C HIS A 119 15.37 11.30 -13.88
N GLU A 120 14.11 10.90 -14.05
CA GLU A 120 12.98 11.44 -13.28
C GLU A 120 12.81 10.71 -11.94
N ARG A 121 13.26 9.47 -11.84
CA ARG A 121 12.97 8.57 -10.72
C ARG A 121 13.38 9.14 -9.36
N VAL A 122 14.64 9.57 -9.22
CA VAL A 122 15.16 10.11 -7.94
C VAL A 122 14.37 11.35 -7.53
N ARG A 123 14.11 12.25 -8.49
CA ARG A 123 13.31 13.45 -8.25
C ARG A 123 11.90 13.10 -7.81
N THR A 124 11.25 12.15 -8.48
CA THR A 124 9.89 11.72 -8.15
C THR A 124 9.82 11.13 -6.74
N MET A 125 10.76 10.26 -6.36
CA MET A 125 10.79 9.69 -4.99
C MET A 125 10.92 10.78 -3.93
N ARG A 126 11.80 11.77 -4.16
CA ARG A 126 11.96 12.91 -3.27
C ARG A 126 10.69 13.77 -3.18
N GLN A 127 10.05 14.03 -4.32
CA GLN A 127 8.79 14.80 -4.36
C GLN A 127 7.66 14.08 -3.62
N VAL A 128 7.53 12.76 -3.78
CA VAL A 128 6.54 11.96 -3.03
C VAL A 128 6.80 12.07 -1.53
N HIS A 129 8.04 11.84 -1.10
CA HIS A 129 8.45 11.94 0.30
C HIS A 129 8.08 13.30 0.92
N GLN A 130 8.43 14.38 0.24
CA GLN A 130 8.12 15.75 0.67
C GLN A 130 6.61 16.04 0.67
N SER A 131 5.91 15.64 -0.40
CA SER A 131 4.47 15.91 -0.56
C SER A 131 3.60 15.19 0.47
N LEU A 132 4.06 14.05 0.98
CA LEU A 132 3.39 13.29 2.02
C LEU A 132 3.85 13.66 3.44
N GLY A 133 4.77 14.60 3.60
CA GLY A 133 5.30 15.00 4.92
C GLY A 133 5.95 13.86 5.69
N MET A 134 6.65 12.97 4.98
CA MET A 134 7.30 11.81 5.60
C MET A 134 8.50 12.24 6.45
N ALA A 135 8.71 11.56 7.59
CA ALA A 135 9.87 11.79 8.44
C ALA A 135 11.18 11.42 7.74
N GLU A 136 12.28 12.10 8.10
CA GLU A 136 13.61 11.74 7.62
C GLU A 136 13.92 10.28 8.00
N GLY A 137 14.48 9.53 7.05
CA GLY A 137 14.77 8.10 7.23
C GLY A 137 13.67 7.15 6.79
N ASN A 138 12.42 7.62 6.64
CA ASN A 138 11.35 6.78 6.09
C ASN A 138 11.54 6.61 4.59
N ALA A 139 11.72 5.37 4.15
CA ALA A 139 12.00 5.07 2.76
C ALA A 139 10.73 4.95 1.93
N VAL A 140 10.77 5.56 0.74
CA VAL A 140 9.79 5.33 -0.32
C VAL A 140 10.25 4.15 -1.17
N ILE A 141 9.39 3.18 -1.40
CA ILE A 141 9.69 2.00 -2.23
C ILE A 141 9.17 2.24 -3.65
N PRO A 142 10.05 2.43 -4.65
CA PRO A 142 9.63 2.41 -6.04
C PRO A 142 9.20 1.00 -6.43
N TYR A 143 8.05 0.89 -7.13
CA TYR A 143 7.46 -0.39 -7.47
C TYR A 143 6.88 -0.40 -8.89
N SER A 144 7.13 -1.48 -9.64
CA SER A 144 6.46 -1.78 -10.89
C SER A 144 5.87 -3.19 -10.88
N SER A 145 4.56 -3.28 -10.96
CA SER A 145 3.89 -4.58 -11.10
C SER A 145 4.15 -5.25 -12.45
N LEU A 146 4.64 -4.49 -13.43
CA LEU A 146 4.96 -5.00 -14.76
C LEU A 146 6.34 -5.67 -14.79
N THR A 147 7.35 -5.03 -14.19
CA THR A 147 8.74 -5.48 -14.21
C THR A 147 9.15 -6.29 -12.97
N GLY A 148 8.38 -6.20 -11.90
CA GLY A 148 8.72 -6.75 -10.58
C GLY A 148 9.70 -5.89 -9.78
N GLU A 149 10.06 -4.71 -10.27
CA GLU A 149 10.93 -3.77 -9.54
C GLU A 149 10.32 -3.43 -8.18
N GLY A 150 11.14 -3.42 -7.13
CA GLY A 150 10.73 -3.10 -5.77
C GLY A 150 10.10 -4.25 -4.98
N ARG A 151 9.83 -5.40 -5.60
CA ARG A 151 9.21 -6.54 -4.94
C ARG A 151 10.01 -7.01 -3.72
N ASP A 152 11.31 -7.22 -3.87
CA ASP A 152 12.17 -7.71 -2.78
C ASP A 152 12.29 -6.68 -1.65
N ARG A 153 12.31 -5.38 -1.99
CA ARG A 153 12.31 -4.31 -0.99
C ARG A 153 11.02 -4.28 -0.18
N LEU A 154 9.87 -4.48 -0.83
CA LEU A 154 8.59 -4.54 -0.13
C LEU A 154 8.53 -5.78 0.77
N TRP A 155 8.97 -6.94 0.29
CA TRP A 155 9.09 -8.15 1.11
C TRP A 155 10.02 -7.94 2.31
N GLY A 156 11.17 -7.30 2.13
CA GLY A 156 12.09 -6.93 3.20
C GLY A 156 11.43 -6.08 4.28
N SER A 157 10.65 -5.06 3.86
CA SER A 157 9.92 -4.20 4.80
C SER A 157 8.83 -4.95 5.59
N LEU A 158 8.12 -5.90 4.96
CA LEU A 158 7.13 -6.75 5.64
C LEU A 158 7.82 -7.67 6.65
N ARG A 159 8.95 -8.27 6.27
CA ARG A 159 9.74 -9.13 7.14
C ARG A 159 10.29 -8.38 8.36
N GLU A 160 10.83 -7.18 8.16
CA GLU A 160 11.30 -6.33 9.26
C GLU A 160 10.19 -6.03 10.28
N ALA A 161 8.97 -5.79 9.80
CA ALA A 161 7.83 -5.56 10.67
C ALA A 161 7.47 -6.79 11.51
N ALA A 162 7.57 -7.99 10.93
CA ALA A 162 7.32 -9.24 11.64
C ALA A 162 8.40 -9.50 12.70
N VAL A 163 9.69 -9.35 12.34
CA VAL A 163 10.80 -9.55 13.28
C VAL A 163 10.72 -8.61 14.48
N ARG A 164 10.35 -7.31 14.26
CA ARG A 164 10.20 -6.35 15.36
C ARG A 164 9.05 -6.67 16.30
N ARG A 165 8.07 -7.43 15.85
CA ARG A 165 6.95 -7.86 16.67
C ARG A 165 7.30 -9.07 17.55
N ASP A 166 8.19 -9.93 17.09
CA ASP A 166 8.63 -11.13 17.80
C ASP A 166 9.64 -10.81 18.92
N LEU A 167 10.10 -9.55 19.02
CA LEU A 167 10.99 -9.01 20.06
C LEU A 167 10.19 -8.32 21.17
#